data_eaf35adb8c1cda8bdc67254176370538
#
_entry.id   eaf35adb8c1cda8bdc67254176370538
#
_cell.length_a   1.000
_cell.length_b   1.000
_cell.length_c   1.000
_cell.angle_alpha   90.00
_cell.angle_beta   90.00
_cell.angle_gamma   90.00
#
_symmetry.space_group_name_H-M   'P 1'
#
loop_
_entity.id
_entity.type
_entity.pdbx_description
1 polymer ?
#
loop_
_entity_poly.entity_id
_entity_poly.type
_entity_poly.pdbx_seq_one_letter_code
_entity_poly.pdbx_strand_id
1 'polypeptide(L)'
;MGDHAPGGRSLTQLVPIADLFPPRDIEPDLIEAGRLLFAQDCRFVAGAAEADALPDEGLPEVAFLGRSNVGKSSLVNALTGRRTLARTSNTPGRTRQINFFALGDRLMLVDLPGYGYAEASKSAVQAWTRTVQHYLRARSSLRRVCLLIDSRHGLKEPDRPILRLCDSAGLSYQVVLTKTDKPSATELAETAGTVQRELAKHGAAHPEIHLTSAEKGLGIAALRAALAAFALPSGFSSNVAAGAVATSGRAR
;
A
#
# COMPACT_ATOMS: atom_id res chain seq x y z
N MET A 1 -59.66 20.65 11.90
CA MET A 1 -58.50 20.19 12.67
C MET A 1 -57.78 19.20 11.78
N GLY A 2 -56.82 19.66 11.01
CA GLY A 2 -56.06 18.85 10.06
C GLY A 2 -54.65 18.66 10.61
N ASP A 3 -54.33 17.42 10.91
CA ASP A 3 -53.02 17.01 11.40
C ASP A 3 -52.05 16.91 10.20
N HIS A 4 -51.11 17.81 10.13
CA HIS A 4 -50.01 17.79 9.17
C HIS A 4 -48.85 16.99 9.77
N ALA A 5 -48.70 15.74 9.40
CA ALA A 5 -47.48 14.97 9.67
C ALA A 5 -46.30 15.57 8.89
N PRO A 6 -45.12 15.79 9.50
CA PRO A 6 -43.98 16.30 8.81
C PRO A 6 -43.37 15.18 7.92
N GLY A 7 -43.25 15.50 6.63
CA GLY A 7 -42.68 14.63 5.62
C GLY A 7 -41.29 14.15 5.97
N GLY A 8 -41.15 12.82 6.06
CA GLY A 8 -39.87 12.15 6.21
C GLY A 8 -38.93 12.50 5.04
N ARG A 9 -37.84 13.17 5.35
CA ARG A 9 -36.74 13.39 4.39
C ARG A 9 -36.17 12.02 4.03
N SER A 10 -36.36 11.62 2.79
CA SER A 10 -35.70 10.46 2.20
C SER A 10 -34.18 10.60 2.32
N LEU A 11 -33.55 9.71 3.10
CA LEU A 11 -32.11 9.67 3.34
C LEU A 11 -31.32 9.04 2.17
N THR A 12 -31.71 9.33 0.96
CA THR A 12 -31.02 8.80 -0.25
C THR A 12 -30.56 9.93 -1.17
N GLN A 13 -30.03 11.01 -0.61
CA GLN A 13 -29.16 11.86 -1.39
C GLN A 13 -27.75 11.22 -1.33
N LEU A 14 -27.42 10.47 -2.40
CA LEU A 14 -26.06 9.99 -2.66
C LEU A 14 -25.13 11.21 -2.71
N VAL A 15 -24.27 11.34 -1.72
CA VAL A 15 -23.25 12.37 -1.69
C VAL A 15 -22.30 12.11 -2.87
N PRO A 16 -22.05 13.08 -3.76
CA PRO A 16 -21.10 12.92 -4.86
C PRO A 16 -19.72 12.48 -4.36
N ILE A 17 -18.97 11.71 -5.16
CA ILE A 17 -17.62 11.27 -4.79
C ILE A 17 -16.72 12.47 -4.45
N ALA A 18 -16.86 13.58 -5.18
CA ALA A 18 -16.15 14.83 -4.91
C ALA A 18 -16.45 15.40 -3.51
N ASP A 19 -17.62 15.14 -2.94
CA ASP A 19 -18.02 15.63 -1.62
C ASP A 19 -17.67 14.64 -0.49
N LEU A 20 -17.59 13.33 -0.82
CA LEU A 20 -17.12 12.31 0.12
C LEU A 20 -15.59 12.29 0.23
N PHE A 21 -14.94 12.59 -0.87
CA PHE A 21 -13.48 12.69 -0.98
C PHE A 21 -13.19 13.91 -1.85
N PRO A 22 -13.40 15.14 -1.31
CA PRO A 22 -13.02 16.33 -2.05
C PRO A 22 -11.57 16.11 -2.51
N PRO A 23 -11.24 16.43 -3.79
CA PRO A 23 -9.85 16.54 -4.16
C PRO A 23 -9.28 17.53 -3.14
N ARG A 24 -8.57 17.03 -2.12
CA ARG A 24 -7.84 17.93 -1.25
C ARG A 24 -6.94 18.70 -2.18
N ASP A 25 -6.97 20.00 -2.06
CA ASP A 25 -5.95 20.84 -2.65
C ASP A 25 -4.62 20.43 -1.99
N ILE A 26 -4.04 19.34 -2.53
CA ILE A 26 -2.70 18.92 -2.10
C ILE A 26 -1.81 20.05 -2.57
N GLU A 27 -1.12 20.67 -1.63
CA GLU A 27 -0.18 21.74 -1.92
C GLU A 27 0.68 21.36 -3.14
N PRO A 28 0.79 22.24 -4.15
CA PRO A 28 1.54 21.98 -5.38
C PRO A 28 2.96 21.50 -5.10
N ASP A 29 3.60 22.02 -4.05
CA ASP A 29 4.95 21.65 -3.62
C ASP A 29 5.03 20.18 -3.17
N LEU A 30 3.99 19.64 -2.54
CA LEU A 30 3.94 18.23 -2.16
C LEU A 30 3.77 17.31 -3.37
N ILE A 31 2.95 17.72 -4.34
CA ILE A 31 2.82 17.01 -5.63
C ILE A 31 4.16 16.97 -6.35
N GLU A 32 4.85 18.11 -6.41
CA GLU A 32 6.16 18.22 -7.07
C GLU A 32 7.22 17.41 -6.31
N ALA A 33 7.24 17.44 -4.98
CA ALA A 33 8.13 16.61 -4.17
C ALA A 33 7.92 15.12 -4.44
N GLY A 34 6.65 14.68 -4.53
CA GLY A 34 6.29 13.33 -4.91
C GLY A 34 6.76 12.98 -6.32
N ARG A 35 6.56 13.88 -7.29
CA ARG A 35 7.01 13.69 -8.66
C ARG A 35 8.52 13.54 -8.75
N LEU A 36 9.28 14.42 -8.09
CA LEU A 36 10.75 14.41 -8.07
C LEU A 36 11.31 13.15 -7.39
N LEU A 37 10.74 12.73 -6.27
CA LEU A 37 11.16 11.51 -5.59
C LEU A 37 10.98 10.29 -6.50
N PHE A 38 9.78 10.11 -7.06
CA PHE A 38 9.46 8.93 -7.87
C PHE A 38 10.03 8.99 -9.30
N ALA A 39 10.62 10.11 -9.72
CA ALA A 39 11.41 10.20 -10.94
C ALA A 39 12.85 9.68 -10.77
N GLN A 40 13.31 9.49 -9.54
CA GLN A 40 14.64 8.97 -9.24
C GLN A 40 14.76 7.49 -9.63
N ASP A 41 16.00 7.00 -9.63
CA ASP A 41 16.22 5.58 -9.89
C ASP A 41 15.56 4.71 -8.80
N CYS A 42 14.94 3.64 -9.23
CA CYS A 42 14.33 2.65 -8.35
C CYS A 42 14.96 1.29 -8.65
N ARG A 43 15.79 0.79 -7.73
CA ARG A 43 16.57 -0.43 -7.92
C ARG A 43 16.13 -1.53 -6.94
N PHE A 44 16.13 -2.75 -7.41
CA PHE A 44 15.96 -3.92 -6.56
C PHE A 44 17.15 -4.06 -5.62
N VAL A 45 16.89 -4.26 -4.33
CA VAL A 45 17.90 -4.43 -3.29
C VAL A 45 18.00 -5.88 -2.85
N ALA A 46 16.89 -6.46 -2.43
CA ALA A 46 16.85 -7.82 -1.91
C ALA A 46 15.48 -8.47 -2.06
N GLY A 47 15.45 -9.78 -2.03
CA GLY A 47 14.25 -10.59 -1.88
C GLY A 47 14.40 -11.54 -0.70
N ALA A 48 13.53 -11.42 0.31
CA ALA A 48 13.55 -12.23 1.52
C ALA A 48 12.38 -13.22 1.53
N ALA A 49 12.68 -14.51 1.50
CA ALA A 49 11.68 -15.58 1.66
C ALA A 49 11.43 -15.92 3.13
N GLU A 50 12.42 -15.68 3.99
CA GLU A 50 12.40 -15.97 5.42
C GLU A 50 12.80 -14.74 6.24
N ALA A 51 12.52 -14.77 7.53
CA ALA A 51 12.70 -13.61 8.41
C ALA A 51 14.19 -13.23 8.60
N ASP A 52 15.09 -14.19 8.58
CA ASP A 52 16.55 -14.04 8.71
C ASP A 52 17.23 -13.55 7.42
N ALA A 53 16.51 -13.59 6.29
CA ALA A 53 16.98 -13.07 5.01
C ALA A 53 16.59 -11.60 4.76
N LEU A 54 16.00 -10.92 5.74
CA LEU A 54 15.68 -9.51 5.61
C LEU A 54 16.95 -8.68 5.49
N PRO A 55 17.04 -7.70 4.57
CA PRO A 55 18.20 -6.82 4.48
C PRO A 55 18.32 -5.93 5.71
N ASP A 56 19.52 -5.40 5.96
CA ASP A 56 19.76 -4.43 7.03
C ASP A 56 18.85 -3.22 6.90
N GLU A 57 18.45 -2.66 8.04
CA GLU A 57 17.66 -1.44 8.10
C GLU A 57 18.52 -0.21 7.76
N GLY A 58 17.94 0.77 7.09
CA GLY A 58 18.67 1.99 6.74
C GLY A 58 17.73 3.08 6.25
N LEU A 59 17.08 2.86 5.13
CA LEU A 59 16.10 3.82 4.61
C LEU A 59 14.75 3.66 5.31
N PRO A 60 13.98 4.75 5.48
CA PRO A 60 12.58 4.61 5.87
C PRO A 60 11.83 3.76 4.84
N GLU A 61 10.93 2.92 5.34
CA GLU A 61 10.23 1.93 4.52
C GLU A 61 8.75 2.22 4.40
N VAL A 62 8.20 2.00 3.20
CA VAL A 62 6.77 1.95 2.94
C VAL A 62 6.44 0.59 2.34
N ALA A 63 5.58 -0.17 3.02
CA ALA A 63 5.21 -1.51 2.60
C ALA A 63 3.87 -1.53 1.86
N PHE A 64 3.78 -2.32 0.81
CA PHE A 64 2.56 -2.55 0.04
C PHE A 64 2.05 -3.96 0.32
N LEU A 65 0.84 -4.04 0.85
CA LEU A 65 0.20 -5.29 1.23
C LEU A 65 -1.22 -5.34 0.67
N GLY A 66 -1.70 -6.50 0.31
CA GLY A 66 -3.05 -6.67 -0.19
C GLY A 66 -3.31 -8.10 -0.66
N ARG A 67 -4.56 -8.39 -1.00
CA ARG A 67 -4.91 -9.71 -1.54
C ARG A 67 -4.27 -9.94 -2.89
N SER A 68 -4.12 -11.20 -3.23
CA SER A 68 -3.71 -11.60 -4.57
C SER A 68 -4.60 -10.97 -5.64
N ASN A 69 -4.00 -10.51 -6.72
CA ASN A 69 -4.68 -9.86 -7.84
C ASN A 69 -5.41 -8.54 -7.49
N VAL A 70 -5.12 -7.94 -6.33
CA VAL A 70 -5.64 -6.63 -5.94
C VAL A 70 -5.11 -5.48 -6.81
N GLY A 71 -4.01 -5.70 -7.55
CA GLY A 71 -3.36 -4.68 -8.37
C GLY A 71 -2.07 -4.13 -7.77
N LYS A 72 -1.49 -4.80 -6.75
CA LYS A 72 -0.31 -4.34 -6.02
C LYS A 72 0.89 -4.07 -6.94
N SER A 73 1.33 -5.03 -7.74
CA SER A 73 2.44 -4.86 -8.67
C SER A 73 2.16 -3.80 -9.73
N SER A 74 0.91 -3.69 -10.20
CA SER A 74 0.52 -2.63 -11.14
C SER A 74 0.62 -1.25 -10.50
N LEU A 75 0.23 -1.12 -9.24
CA LEU A 75 0.34 0.14 -8.49
C LEU A 75 1.80 0.53 -8.26
N VAL A 76 2.65 -0.40 -7.80
CA VAL A 76 4.09 -0.15 -7.60
C VAL A 76 4.76 0.27 -8.90
N ASN A 77 4.44 -0.39 -10.02
CA ASN A 77 4.93 -0.02 -11.34
C ASN A 77 4.44 1.38 -11.76
N ALA A 78 3.18 1.71 -11.53
CA ALA A 78 2.63 3.03 -11.84
C ALA A 78 3.27 4.15 -10.99
N LEU A 79 3.50 3.87 -9.69
CA LEU A 79 4.19 4.81 -8.80
C LEU A 79 5.62 5.11 -9.26
N THR A 80 6.35 4.09 -9.71
CA THR A 80 7.76 4.22 -10.11
C THR A 80 7.94 4.58 -11.59
N GLY A 81 6.86 4.62 -12.37
CA GLY A 81 6.93 4.83 -13.82
C GLY A 81 7.63 3.68 -14.58
N ARG A 82 7.81 2.52 -13.94
CA ARG A 82 8.50 1.36 -14.52
C ARG A 82 7.52 0.24 -14.85
N ARG A 83 7.67 -0.38 -16.01
CA ARG A 83 6.74 -1.43 -16.48
C ARG A 83 6.99 -2.80 -15.83
N THR A 84 8.18 -3.04 -15.28
CA THR A 84 8.61 -4.40 -14.87
C THR A 84 9.36 -4.42 -13.53
N LEU A 85 9.29 -3.38 -12.71
CA LEU A 85 9.98 -3.34 -11.42
C LEU A 85 9.41 -4.44 -10.49
N ALA A 86 8.11 -4.38 -10.24
CA ALA A 86 7.41 -5.48 -9.59
C ALA A 86 6.86 -6.40 -10.67
N ARG A 87 7.28 -7.67 -10.66
CA ARG A 87 6.80 -8.64 -11.64
C ARG A 87 5.31 -8.87 -11.45
N THR A 88 4.52 -8.47 -12.45
CA THR A 88 3.12 -8.87 -12.54
C THR A 88 3.08 -10.34 -12.93
N SER A 89 2.99 -11.23 -11.98
CA SER A 89 2.82 -12.65 -12.26
C SER A 89 1.32 -12.95 -12.30
N ASN A 90 0.82 -13.32 -13.48
CA ASN A 90 -0.53 -13.87 -13.64
C ASN A 90 -0.63 -15.30 -13.09
N THR A 91 0.49 -15.88 -12.62
CA THR A 91 0.50 -17.22 -12.04
C THR A 91 0.38 -17.11 -10.53
N PRO A 92 -0.73 -17.55 -9.94
CA PRO A 92 -0.92 -17.57 -8.49
C PRO A 92 0.23 -18.34 -7.80
N GLY A 93 0.73 -17.81 -6.69
CA GLY A 93 1.71 -18.51 -5.84
C GLY A 93 3.20 -18.29 -6.16
N ARG A 94 3.57 -17.46 -7.14
CA ARG A 94 4.99 -17.25 -7.50
C ARG A 94 5.77 -16.28 -6.63
N THR A 95 5.14 -15.25 -6.05
CA THR A 95 5.82 -14.28 -5.17
C THR A 95 5.63 -14.72 -3.72
N ARG A 96 6.56 -15.52 -3.22
CA ARG A 96 6.58 -15.98 -1.82
C ARG A 96 7.56 -15.19 -0.96
N GLN A 97 8.21 -14.18 -1.52
CA GLN A 97 9.24 -13.38 -0.85
C GLN A 97 8.82 -11.92 -0.72
N ILE A 98 9.37 -11.26 0.27
CA ILE A 98 9.31 -9.81 0.45
C ILE A 98 10.35 -9.19 -0.47
N ASN A 99 9.96 -8.26 -1.34
CA ASN A 99 10.89 -7.60 -2.25
C ASN A 99 11.14 -6.16 -1.81
N PHE A 100 12.40 -5.77 -1.76
CA PHE A 100 12.87 -4.46 -1.34
C PHE A 100 13.41 -3.69 -2.55
N PHE A 101 12.94 -2.46 -2.73
CA PHE A 101 13.35 -1.57 -3.81
C PHE A 101 13.75 -0.22 -3.23
N ALA A 102 15.01 0.17 -3.40
CA ALA A 102 15.47 1.50 -3.01
C ALA A 102 15.07 2.54 -4.06
N LEU A 103 14.42 3.60 -3.62
CA LEU A 103 14.00 4.74 -4.43
C LEU A 103 14.91 5.93 -4.11
N GLY A 104 15.88 6.17 -4.99
CA GLY A 104 16.80 7.30 -4.92
C GLY A 104 17.55 7.43 -3.59
N ASP A 105 17.93 6.35 -2.94
CA ASP A 105 18.57 6.31 -1.62
C ASP A 105 17.86 7.15 -0.54
N ARG A 106 16.56 7.35 -0.68
CA ARG A 106 15.74 8.17 0.21
C ARG A 106 14.55 7.44 0.81
N LEU A 107 14.06 6.42 0.15
CA LEU A 107 12.89 5.64 0.56
C LEU A 107 13.05 4.19 0.11
N MET A 108 12.62 3.25 0.94
CA MET A 108 12.51 1.84 0.57
C MET A 108 11.04 1.51 0.28
N LEU A 109 10.76 1.04 -0.91
CA LEU A 109 9.47 0.46 -1.26
C LEU A 109 9.54 -1.04 -1.02
N VAL A 110 8.62 -1.57 -0.22
CA VAL A 110 8.62 -2.98 0.16
C VAL A 110 7.36 -3.65 -0.36
N ASP A 111 7.54 -4.56 -1.33
CA ASP A 111 6.45 -5.31 -1.92
C ASP A 111 6.26 -6.62 -1.16
N LEU A 112 5.25 -6.66 -0.28
CA LEU A 112 4.91 -7.84 0.50
C LEU A 112 4.13 -8.84 -0.35
N PRO A 113 4.33 -10.16 -0.15
CA PRO A 113 3.58 -11.17 -0.87
C PRO A 113 2.08 -11.07 -0.55
N GLY A 114 1.23 -11.21 -1.56
CA GLY A 114 -0.22 -11.13 -1.39
C GLY A 114 -0.78 -12.26 -0.52
N TYR A 115 -1.89 -12.01 0.16
CA TYR A 115 -2.63 -13.00 0.94
C TYR A 115 -3.94 -13.44 0.27
N GLY A 116 -4.64 -14.42 0.87
CA GLY A 116 -5.96 -14.86 0.42
C GLY A 116 -5.95 -15.78 -0.81
N TYR A 117 -4.88 -16.55 -1.01
CA TYR A 117 -4.87 -17.62 -2.02
C TYR A 117 -5.71 -18.81 -1.57
N ALA A 118 -6.75 -19.13 -2.34
CA ALA A 118 -7.62 -20.27 -2.08
C ALA A 118 -6.90 -21.64 -2.26
N GLU A 119 -5.85 -21.67 -3.09
CA GLU A 119 -5.13 -22.91 -3.43
C GLU A 119 -3.80 -23.10 -2.69
N ALA A 120 -3.45 -22.19 -1.76
CA ALA A 120 -2.21 -22.35 -1.01
C ALA A 120 -2.32 -23.43 0.04
N SER A 121 -1.29 -24.29 0.14
CA SER A 121 -1.22 -25.29 1.22
C SER A 121 -1.18 -24.59 2.59
N LYS A 122 -1.70 -25.26 3.62
CA LYS A 122 -1.68 -24.72 5.01
C LYS A 122 -0.27 -24.35 5.46
N SER A 123 0.75 -25.14 5.08
CA SER A 123 2.16 -24.87 5.39
C SER A 123 2.67 -23.59 4.70
N ALA A 124 2.31 -23.39 3.44
CA ALA A 124 2.69 -22.17 2.69
C ALA A 124 2.04 -20.91 3.28
N VAL A 125 0.78 -21.00 3.69
CA VAL A 125 0.08 -19.90 4.40
C VAL A 125 0.76 -19.59 5.73
N GLN A 126 1.14 -20.61 6.50
CA GLN A 126 1.81 -20.43 7.79
C GLN A 126 3.22 -19.82 7.62
N ALA A 127 4.01 -20.26 6.64
CA ALA A 127 5.32 -19.69 6.35
C ALA A 127 5.19 -18.22 5.95
N TRP A 128 4.29 -17.91 5.02
CA TRP A 128 3.97 -16.55 4.62
C TRP A 128 3.58 -15.68 5.83
N THR A 129 2.67 -16.19 6.65
CA THR A 129 2.17 -15.46 7.83
C THR A 129 3.32 -15.14 8.79
N ARG A 130 4.22 -16.09 9.06
CA ARG A 130 5.37 -15.88 9.96
C ARG A 130 6.31 -14.80 9.42
N THR A 131 6.71 -14.88 8.16
CA THR A 131 7.66 -13.92 7.56
C THR A 131 7.08 -12.51 7.51
N VAL A 132 5.82 -12.37 7.07
CA VAL A 132 5.16 -11.05 7.00
C VAL A 132 4.89 -10.50 8.40
N GLN A 133 4.43 -11.32 9.35
CA GLN A 133 4.23 -10.87 10.73
C GLN A 133 5.54 -10.46 11.40
N HIS A 134 6.63 -11.20 11.18
CA HIS A 134 7.94 -10.82 11.68
C HIS A 134 8.37 -9.47 11.11
N TYR A 135 8.32 -9.30 9.78
CA TYR A 135 8.64 -8.04 9.13
C TYR A 135 7.80 -6.88 9.71
N LEU A 136 6.49 -7.03 9.78
CA LEU A 136 5.60 -5.98 10.26
C LEU A 136 5.85 -5.61 11.73
N ARG A 137 6.25 -6.55 12.60
CA ARG A 137 6.44 -6.30 14.04
C ARG A 137 7.84 -5.85 14.41
N ALA A 138 8.85 -6.33 13.70
CA ALA A 138 10.25 -6.13 14.09
C ALA A 138 10.93 -4.96 13.36
N ARG A 139 10.34 -4.47 12.26
CA ARG A 139 10.99 -3.51 11.37
C ARG A 139 10.84 -2.07 11.87
N SER A 140 11.89 -1.51 12.46
CA SER A 140 11.89 -0.16 13.03
C SER A 140 11.91 0.94 11.96
N SER A 141 12.42 0.64 10.76
CA SER A 141 12.43 1.53 9.60
C SER A 141 11.07 1.66 8.90
N LEU A 142 10.09 0.78 9.21
CA LEU A 142 8.76 0.80 8.61
C LEU A 142 7.94 2.01 9.09
N ARG A 143 7.60 2.91 8.17
CA ARG A 143 6.85 4.14 8.43
C ARG A 143 5.37 4.03 8.10
N ARG A 144 5.02 3.26 7.07
CA ARG A 144 3.64 3.13 6.60
C ARG A 144 3.40 1.78 5.92
N VAL A 145 2.25 1.19 6.20
CA VAL A 145 1.72 0.08 5.40
C VAL A 145 0.61 0.61 4.50
N CYS A 146 0.79 0.52 3.19
CA CYS A 146 -0.27 0.73 2.20
C CYS A 146 -1.06 -0.56 2.05
N LEU A 147 -2.27 -0.62 2.62
CA LEU A 147 -3.17 -1.76 2.49
C LEU A 147 -4.06 -1.58 1.26
N LEU A 148 -3.81 -2.40 0.24
CA LEU A 148 -4.51 -2.32 -1.04
C LEU A 148 -5.80 -3.12 -1.00
N ILE A 149 -6.88 -2.47 -1.38
CA ILE A 149 -8.23 -3.06 -1.47
C ILE A 149 -8.78 -2.79 -2.87
N ASP A 150 -9.31 -3.83 -3.50
CA ASP A 150 -9.98 -3.68 -4.80
C ASP A 150 -11.32 -2.96 -4.62
N SER A 151 -11.45 -1.79 -5.26
CA SER A 151 -12.63 -0.93 -5.11
C SER A 151 -13.95 -1.56 -5.54
N ARG A 152 -13.89 -2.60 -6.39
CA ARG A 152 -15.09 -3.35 -6.83
C ARG A 152 -15.69 -4.21 -5.72
N HIS A 153 -14.90 -4.51 -4.70
CA HIS A 153 -15.27 -5.50 -3.68
C HIS A 153 -15.22 -4.96 -2.26
N GLY A 154 -14.49 -3.87 -2.01
CA GLY A 154 -14.25 -3.34 -0.68
C GLY A 154 -13.51 -4.33 0.24
N LEU A 155 -13.58 -4.07 1.54
CA LEU A 155 -13.00 -4.96 2.56
C LEU A 155 -13.69 -6.32 2.57
N LYS A 156 -12.89 -7.37 2.68
CA LYS A 156 -13.33 -8.77 2.77
C LYS A 156 -12.81 -9.42 4.05
N GLU A 157 -13.36 -10.57 4.41
CA GLU A 157 -12.95 -11.30 5.62
C GLU A 157 -11.42 -11.54 5.73
N PRO A 158 -10.68 -11.87 4.64
CA PRO A 158 -9.23 -12.04 4.73
C PRO A 158 -8.45 -10.74 5.04
N ASP A 159 -9.05 -9.56 4.87
CA ASP A 159 -8.40 -8.27 5.17
C ASP A 159 -8.43 -7.97 6.67
N ARG A 160 -9.47 -8.41 7.40
CA ARG A 160 -9.68 -8.13 8.81
C ARG A 160 -8.53 -8.58 9.75
N PRO A 161 -7.93 -9.78 9.58
CA PRO A 161 -6.74 -10.15 10.36
C PRO A 161 -5.56 -9.21 10.17
N ILE A 162 -5.41 -8.62 8.97
CA ILE A 162 -4.34 -7.68 8.68
C ILE A 162 -4.57 -6.34 9.40
N LEU A 163 -5.82 -5.82 9.38
CA LEU A 163 -6.18 -4.62 10.13
C LEU A 163 -5.86 -4.81 11.63
N ARG A 164 -6.31 -5.93 12.23
CA ARG A 164 -6.02 -6.26 13.63
C ARG A 164 -4.53 -6.42 13.92
N LEU A 165 -3.77 -7.00 12.98
CA LEU A 165 -2.32 -7.11 13.13
C LEU A 165 -1.66 -5.74 13.18
N CYS A 166 -2.02 -4.84 12.29
CA CYS A 166 -1.49 -3.47 12.27
C CYS A 166 -1.85 -2.73 13.57
N ASP A 167 -3.11 -2.80 14.03
CA ASP A 167 -3.52 -2.18 15.29
C ASP A 167 -2.75 -2.73 16.48
N SER A 168 -2.64 -4.07 16.59
CA SER A 168 -1.95 -4.72 17.72
C SER A 168 -0.45 -4.44 17.76
N ALA A 169 0.15 -4.15 16.61
CA ALA A 169 1.56 -3.81 16.47
C ALA A 169 1.81 -2.29 16.49
N GLY A 170 0.77 -1.45 16.61
CA GLY A 170 0.88 0.01 16.55
C GLY A 170 1.39 0.53 15.20
N LEU A 171 1.19 -0.22 14.13
CA LEU A 171 1.69 0.10 12.81
C LEU A 171 0.73 1.02 12.07
N SER A 172 1.20 2.22 11.75
CA SER A 172 0.41 3.13 10.90
C SER A 172 0.17 2.51 9.52
N TYR A 173 -1.11 2.35 9.15
CA TYR A 173 -1.49 1.88 7.83
C TYR A 173 -2.51 2.80 7.16
N GLN A 174 -2.49 2.80 5.84
CA GLN A 174 -3.38 3.61 5.01
C GLN A 174 -3.99 2.74 3.91
N VAL A 175 -5.30 2.81 3.77
CA VAL A 175 -5.99 2.06 2.72
C VAL A 175 -5.84 2.76 1.38
N VAL A 176 -5.52 1.97 0.37
CA VAL A 176 -5.44 2.39 -1.03
C VAL A 176 -6.46 1.57 -1.81
N LEU A 177 -7.57 2.20 -2.22
CA LEU A 177 -8.52 1.58 -3.13
C LEU A 177 -7.93 1.57 -4.54
N THR A 178 -7.82 0.37 -5.10
CA THR A 178 -7.28 0.14 -6.45
C THR A 178 -8.40 -0.08 -7.46
N LYS A 179 -8.07 0.04 -8.75
CA LYS A 179 -8.99 -0.21 -9.88
C LYS A 179 -10.25 0.66 -9.83
N THR A 180 -10.11 1.91 -9.37
CA THR A 180 -11.23 2.85 -9.23
C THR A 180 -11.85 3.28 -10.56
N ASP A 181 -11.24 2.89 -11.66
CA ASP A 181 -11.75 3.05 -13.01
C ASP A 181 -12.77 1.97 -13.44
N LYS A 182 -12.98 0.94 -12.62
CA LYS A 182 -13.86 -0.19 -12.98
C LYS A 182 -15.30 -0.04 -12.47
N PRO A 183 -15.56 0.36 -11.19
CA PRO A 183 -16.91 0.58 -10.71
C PRO A 183 -17.48 1.92 -11.24
N SER A 184 -18.78 2.05 -11.19
CA SER A 184 -19.46 3.34 -11.37
C SER A 184 -19.12 4.30 -10.23
N ALA A 185 -19.39 5.60 -10.43
CA ALA A 185 -19.17 6.62 -9.41
C ALA A 185 -19.93 6.30 -8.11
N THR A 186 -21.18 5.85 -8.24
CA THR A 186 -22.02 5.49 -7.09
C THR A 186 -21.48 4.29 -6.33
N GLU A 187 -21.12 3.21 -7.02
CA GLU A 187 -20.54 2.01 -6.39
C GLU A 187 -19.21 2.32 -5.70
N LEU A 188 -18.39 3.17 -6.31
CA LEU A 188 -17.13 3.61 -5.71
C LEU A 188 -17.37 4.40 -4.42
N ALA A 189 -18.33 5.33 -4.44
CA ALA A 189 -18.70 6.13 -3.26
C ALA A 189 -19.20 5.25 -2.11
N GLU A 190 -20.08 4.29 -2.40
CA GLU A 190 -20.61 3.34 -1.42
C GLU A 190 -19.51 2.47 -0.81
N THR A 191 -18.61 1.94 -1.66
CA THR A 191 -17.48 1.13 -1.23
C THR A 191 -16.54 1.94 -0.34
N ALA A 192 -16.16 3.13 -0.78
CA ALA A 192 -15.26 4.01 -0.03
C ALA A 192 -15.87 4.44 1.32
N GLY A 193 -17.15 4.81 1.34
CA GLY A 193 -17.87 5.15 2.57
C GLY A 193 -17.97 3.96 3.55
N THR A 194 -18.14 2.74 3.04
CA THR A 194 -18.16 1.54 3.86
C THR A 194 -16.78 1.24 4.45
N VAL A 195 -15.72 1.35 3.65
CA VAL A 195 -14.33 1.22 4.11
C VAL A 195 -14.01 2.28 5.16
N GLN A 196 -14.38 3.54 4.92
CA GLN A 196 -14.13 4.64 5.87
C GLN A 196 -14.79 4.39 7.24
N ARG A 197 -16.05 3.93 7.25
CA ARG A 197 -16.74 3.58 8.51
C ARG A 197 -16.07 2.43 9.25
N GLU A 198 -15.50 1.47 8.54
CA GLU A 198 -14.74 0.39 9.19
C GLU A 198 -13.43 0.91 9.77
N LEU A 199 -12.67 1.70 9.01
CA LEU A 199 -11.39 2.26 9.45
C LEU A 199 -11.51 3.15 10.68
N ALA A 200 -12.64 3.83 10.88
CA ALA A 200 -12.90 4.63 12.07
C ALA A 200 -12.89 3.81 13.38
N LYS A 201 -12.96 2.49 13.31
CA LYS A 201 -12.89 1.56 14.46
C LYS A 201 -11.46 1.11 14.77
N HIS A 202 -10.47 1.50 13.96
CA HIS A 202 -9.10 1.03 13.98
C HIS A 202 -8.14 2.16 14.34
N GLY A 203 -7.49 2.09 15.50
CA GLY A 203 -6.66 3.17 16.03
C GLY A 203 -5.37 3.43 15.24
N ALA A 204 -4.82 2.43 14.56
CA ALA A 204 -3.63 2.57 13.74
C ALA A 204 -3.93 2.96 12.28
N ALA A 205 -5.20 2.99 11.89
CA ALA A 205 -5.62 3.36 10.54
C ALA A 205 -5.44 4.86 10.29
N HIS A 206 -4.79 5.21 9.18
CA HIS A 206 -4.83 6.59 8.71
C HIS A 206 -6.25 6.92 8.24
N PRO A 207 -6.81 8.08 8.63
CA PRO A 207 -8.21 8.42 8.32
C PRO A 207 -8.48 8.64 6.84
N GLU A 208 -7.45 8.92 6.05
CA GLU A 208 -7.56 9.19 4.63
C GLU A 208 -7.40 7.91 3.81
N ILE A 209 -8.29 7.72 2.83
CA ILE A 209 -8.24 6.64 1.83
C ILE A 209 -7.74 7.22 0.52
N HIS A 210 -6.76 6.58 -0.12
CA HIS A 210 -6.36 6.90 -1.49
C HIS A 210 -7.19 6.13 -2.51
N LEU A 211 -7.72 6.84 -3.50
CA LEU A 211 -8.41 6.25 -4.65
C LEU A 211 -7.44 6.20 -5.83
N THR A 212 -7.17 5.00 -6.37
CA THR A 212 -6.16 4.84 -7.41
C THR A 212 -6.61 3.94 -8.57
N SER A 213 -6.17 4.30 -9.77
CA SER A 213 -6.16 3.42 -10.93
C SER A 213 -4.78 3.44 -11.57
N ALA A 214 -4.06 2.35 -11.46
CA ALA A 214 -2.77 2.19 -12.14
C ALA A 214 -2.92 2.19 -13.67
N GLU A 215 -4.06 1.73 -14.19
CA GLU A 215 -4.37 1.69 -15.63
C GLU A 215 -4.60 3.09 -16.22
N LYS A 216 -5.30 3.95 -15.49
CA LYS A 216 -5.67 5.31 -15.93
C LYS A 216 -4.77 6.39 -15.33
N GLY A 217 -3.83 6.06 -14.46
CA GLY A 217 -2.98 7.02 -13.76
C GLY A 217 -3.71 7.85 -12.69
N LEU A 218 -4.96 7.51 -12.37
CA LEU A 218 -5.76 8.26 -11.38
C LEU A 218 -5.18 8.09 -9.98
N GLY A 219 -5.09 9.18 -9.22
CA GLY A 219 -4.66 9.19 -7.82
C GLY A 219 -3.16 8.88 -7.60
N ILE A 220 -2.39 8.60 -8.65
CA ILE A 220 -0.96 8.25 -8.55
C ILE A 220 -0.13 9.44 -8.05
N ALA A 221 -0.39 10.65 -8.54
CA ALA A 221 0.31 11.85 -8.09
C ALA A 221 0.05 12.15 -6.59
N ALA A 222 -1.20 12.03 -6.16
CA ALA A 222 -1.58 12.21 -4.76
C ALA A 222 -0.93 11.18 -3.83
N LEU A 223 -0.91 9.91 -4.25
CA LEU A 223 -0.24 8.86 -3.46
C LEU A 223 1.28 9.07 -3.41
N ARG A 224 1.92 9.48 -4.52
CA ARG A 224 3.35 9.85 -4.53
C ARG A 224 3.65 10.98 -3.55
N ALA A 225 2.83 12.02 -3.51
CA ALA A 225 2.95 13.14 -2.57
C ALA A 225 2.87 12.66 -1.12
N ALA A 226 1.88 11.84 -0.79
CA ALA A 226 1.71 11.27 0.55
C ALA A 226 2.90 10.40 0.97
N LEU A 227 3.46 9.60 0.05
CA LEU A 227 4.61 8.74 0.33
C LEU A 227 5.93 9.52 0.43
N ALA A 228 6.07 10.62 -0.30
CA ALA A 228 7.25 11.48 -0.24
C ALA A 228 7.49 12.08 1.16
N ALA A 229 6.45 12.23 1.96
CA ALA A 229 6.55 12.69 3.34
C ALA A 229 7.39 11.77 4.25
N PHE A 230 7.57 10.50 3.87
CA PHE A 230 8.38 9.54 4.61
C PHE A 230 9.83 9.46 4.13
N ALA A 231 10.14 10.06 2.97
CA ALA A 231 11.48 9.99 2.38
C ALA A 231 12.48 10.84 3.17
N LEU A 232 13.74 10.39 3.20
CA LEU A 232 14.82 11.22 3.70
C LEU A 232 14.96 12.52 2.87
N PRO A 233 15.42 13.63 3.47
CA PRO A 233 15.67 14.88 2.76
C PRO A 233 16.62 14.69 1.56
N SER A 234 16.48 15.55 0.54
CA SER A 234 17.41 15.55 -0.60
C SER A 234 18.83 15.85 -0.10
N GLY A 235 19.82 15.12 -0.60
CA GLY A 235 21.22 15.28 -0.17
C GLY A 235 21.62 14.43 1.04
N PHE A 236 20.70 13.68 1.66
CA PHE A 236 21.06 12.69 2.66
C PHE A 236 21.69 11.48 1.96
N SER A 237 22.98 11.23 2.23
CA SER A 237 23.68 10.05 1.71
C SER A 237 23.63 8.97 2.79
N SER A 238 22.87 7.90 2.55
CA SER A 238 22.92 6.71 3.41
C SER A 238 24.07 5.80 2.95
N ASN A 239 24.93 5.39 3.85
CA ASN A 239 26.01 4.41 3.58
C ASN A 239 25.52 2.98 3.30
N VAL A 240 24.24 2.79 3.02
CA VAL A 240 23.63 1.48 2.75
C VAL A 240 24.12 0.84 1.43
N ALA A 241 24.78 1.61 0.57
CA ALA A 241 25.29 1.12 -0.72
C ALA A 241 26.60 0.31 -0.63
N ALA A 242 27.32 0.35 0.49
CA ALA A 242 28.68 -0.25 0.58
C ALA A 242 28.69 -1.72 1.07
N GLY A 243 27.58 -2.24 1.61
CA GLY A 243 27.55 -3.56 2.23
C GLY A 243 27.29 -4.77 1.30
N ALA A 244 26.84 -4.53 0.07
CA ALA A 244 26.34 -5.63 -0.80
C ALA A 244 27.39 -6.24 -1.75
N VAL A 245 28.65 -5.82 -1.71
CA VAL A 245 29.69 -6.31 -2.65
C VAL A 245 30.77 -7.19 -1.99
N ALA A 246 30.76 -7.43 -0.70
CA ALA A 246 31.90 -8.02 0.04
C ALA A 246 31.75 -9.49 0.42
N THR A 247 30.94 -10.32 -0.26
CA THR A 247 30.91 -11.77 -0.01
C THR A 247 30.90 -12.62 -1.27
N SER A 248 31.84 -12.37 -2.22
CA SER A 248 32.20 -13.37 -3.21
C SER A 248 33.73 -13.32 -3.46
N GLY A 249 34.49 -14.03 -2.64
CA GLY A 249 35.91 -14.16 -2.90
C GLY A 249 36.71 -14.64 -1.70
N ARG A 250 36.57 -15.92 -1.33
CA ARG A 250 37.66 -16.75 -0.79
C ARG A 250 37.23 -18.20 -0.75
N ALA A 251 37.44 -18.86 -1.88
CA ALA A 251 37.71 -20.31 -1.88
C ALA A 251 39.19 -20.49 -2.18
N ARG A 252 39.90 -21.03 -1.25
CA ARG A 252 41.07 -21.89 -1.43
C ARG A 252 41.04 -22.94 -0.33
#